data_ebfb1da75070ea6623a5732afda93060
#
_entry.id   ebfb1da75070ea6623a5732afda93060
#
_cell.length_a   1.000
_cell.length_b   1.000
_cell.length_c   1.000
_cell.angle_alpha   90.00
_cell.angle_beta   90.00
_cell.angle_gamma   90.00
#
_symmetry.space_group_name_H-M   'P 1'
#
loop_
_entity.id
_entity.type
_entity.pdbx_description
1 polymer ?
#
loop_
_entity_poly.entity_id
_entity_poly.type
_entity_poly.pdbx_seq_one_letter_code
_entity_poly.pdbx_strand_id
1 'polypeptide(L)'
;MNIDDVLWKEAGCSTELDYIEQTSWLLFLKYLDDLEAEKVMEAELAGKSYERIIAKEYQWDQWAVPKNAQGEFDHNNALTGDDLIDFVNDKLFRYLRGLKDRATGPDTLEYKISEIFGEIKNKFSSGYSLRDALEHIDSLSFGLQEEKHE
;
A
#
# COMPACT_ATOMS: atom_id res chain seq x y z
N MET A 1 -3.38 -18.90 -7.24
CA MET A 1 -4.19 -17.77 -7.76
C MET A 1 -3.33 -16.53 -7.87
N ASN A 2 -3.41 -15.84 -8.96
CA ASN A 2 -2.67 -14.60 -9.13
C ASN A 2 -3.59 -13.40 -8.93
N ILE A 3 -3.02 -12.19 -8.97
CA ILE A 3 -3.77 -10.96 -8.72
C ILE A 3 -4.88 -10.75 -9.76
N ASP A 4 -4.66 -11.17 -10.99
CA ASP A 4 -5.66 -11.06 -12.06
C ASP A 4 -6.92 -11.84 -11.72
N ASP A 5 -6.78 -13.07 -11.25
CA ASP A 5 -7.92 -13.90 -10.88
C ASP A 5 -8.70 -13.29 -9.72
N VAL A 6 -8.00 -12.74 -8.73
CA VAL A 6 -8.63 -12.10 -7.59
C VAL A 6 -9.47 -10.92 -8.04
N LEU A 7 -8.91 -10.04 -8.86
CA LEU A 7 -9.59 -8.83 -9.29
C LEU A 7 -10.78 -9.11 -10.17
N TRP A 8 -10.66 -10.03 -11.13
CA TRP A 8 -11.75 -10.34 -12.05
C TRP A 8 -12.90 -11.09 -11.39
N LYS A 9 -12.61 -11.96 -10.42
CA LYS A 9 -13.63 -12.80 -9.81
C LYS A 9 -14.33 -12.16 -8.64
N GLU A 10 -13.61 -11.40 -7.82
CA GLU A 10 -14.07 -11.07 -6.48
C GLU A 10 -14.14 -9.57 -6.18
N ALA A 11 -13.42 -8.76 -6.91
CA ALA A 11 -13.28 -7.36 -6.54
C ALA A 11 -14.32 -6.43 -7.12
N GLY A 12 -15.30 -6.97 -7.86
CA GLY A 12 -16.31 -6.12 -8.48
C GLY A 12 -15.82 -5.35 -9.68
N CYS A 13 -14.73 -5.79 -10.30
CA CYS A 13 -14.21 -5.16 -11.50
C CYS A 13 -15.10 -5.53 -12.68
N SER A 14 -15.73 -4.53 -13.29
CA SER A 14 -16.64 -4.72 -14.41
C SER A 14 -15.99 -4.36 -15.75
N THR A 15 -14.83 -3.71 -15.73
CA THR A 15 -14.12 -3.30 -16.94
C THR A 15 -12.63 -3.52 -16.75
N GLU A 16 -11.92 -3.54 -17.88
CA GLU A 16 -10.47 -3.60 -17.86
C GLU A 16 -9.86 -2.39 -17.15
N LEU A 17 -10.50 -1.22 -17.30
CA LEU A 17 -10.04 -0.01 -16.63
C LEU A 17 -10.14 -0.16 -15.10
N ASP A 18 -11.23 -0.75 -14.60
CA ASP A 18 -11.39 -1.01 -13.17
C ASP A 18 -10.30 -1.93 -12.67
N TYR A 19 -9.99 -2.98 -13.43
CA TYR A 19 -8.93 -3.92 -13.08
C TYR A 19 -7.57 -3.21 -12.96
N ILE A 20 -7.23 -2.39 -13.96
CA ILE A 20 -5.97 -1.63 -13.95
C ILE A 20 -5.91 -0.68 -12.76
N GLU A 21 -7.01 0.00 -12.48
CA GLU A 21 -7.07 0.95 -11.38
C GLU A 21 -6.85 0.27 -10.03
N GLN A 22 -7.51 -0.86 -9.79
CA GLN A 22 -7.37 -1.58 -8.51
C GLN A 22 -5.96 -2.16 -8.34
N THR A 23 -5.41 -2.74 -9.40
CA THR A 23 -4.03 -3.23 -9.37
C THR A 23 -3.06 -2.08 -9.10
N SER A 24 -3.28 -0.94 -9.74
CA SER A 24 -2.37 0.20 -9.65
C SER A 24 -2.27 0.76 -8.24
N TRP A 25 -3.39 0.93 -7.52
CA TRP A 25 -3.29 1.53 -6.20
C TRP A 25 -2.62 0.58 -5.20
N LEU A 26 -2.84 -0.72 -5.33
CA LEU A 26 -2.16 -1.71 -4.48
C LEU A 26 -0.64 -1.69 -4.73
N LEU A 27 -0.24 -1.74 -6.00
CA LEU A 27 1.16 -1.72 -6.37
C LEU A 27 1.83 -0.40 -5.97
N PHE A 28 1.12 0.71 -6.12
CA PHE A 28 1.65 2.01 -5.75
C PHE A 28 1.98 2.08 -4.26
N LEU A 29 1.08 1.59 -3.41
CA LEU A 29 1.30 1.61 -1.96
C LEU A 29 2.46 0.70 -1.56
N LYS A 30 2.58 -0.46 -2.18
CA LYS A 30 3.71 -1.34 -1.93
C LYS A 30 5.03 -0.70 -2.36
N TYR A 31 5.04 -0.11 -3.55
CA TYR A 31 6.22 0.60 -4.05
C TYR A 31 6.61 1.75 -3.13
N LEU A 32 5.64 2.54 -2.69
CA LEU A 32 5.89 3.67 -1.79
C LEU A 32 6.48 3.20 -0.47
N ASP A 33 5.99 2.10 0.08
CA ASP A 33 6.53 1.53 1.30
C ASP A 33 7.99 1.10 1.13
N ASP A 34 8.29 0.42 0.04
CA ASP A 34 9.66 -0.01 -0.27
C ASP A 34 10.59 1.19 -0.45
N LEU A 35 10.11 2.23 -1.14
CA LEU A 35 10.89 3.44 -1.36
C LEU A 35 11.21 4.16 -0.03
N GLU A 36 10.23 4.30 0.84
CA GLU A 36 10.44 4.95 2.13
C GLU A 36 11.36 4.13 3.03
N ALA A 37 11.24 2.81 3.01
CA ALA A 37 12.15 1.93 3.76
C ALA A 37 13.59 2.11 3.28
N GLU A 38 13.79 2.25 1.98
CA GLU A 38 15.12 2.50 1.43
C GLU A 38 15.67 3.86 1.87
N LYS A 39 14.82 4.89 1.89
CA LYS A 39 15.23 6.23 2.35
C LYS A 39 15.60 6.25 3.83
N VAL A 40 14.88 5.49 4.64
CA VAL A 40 15.23 5.34 6.06
C VAL A 40 16.61 4.71 6.20
N MET A 41 16.87 3.64 5.46
CA MET A 41 18.15 2.95 5.50
C MET A 41 19.29 3.85 5.04
N GLU A 42 19.12 4.58 3.95
CA GLU A 42 20.13 5.51 3.44
C GLU A 42 20.44 6.60 4.45
N ALA A 43 19.42 7.13 5.11
CA ALA A 43 19.60 8.17 6.12
C ALA A 43 20.40 7.64 7.31
N GLU A 44 20.10 6.44 7.77
CA GLU A 44 20.82 5.80 8.87
C GLU A 44 22.30 5.62 8.55
N LEU A 45 22.60 5.18 7.32
CA LEU A 45 23.98 5.00 6.88
C LEU A 45 24.73 6.34 6.80
N ALA A 46 24.03 7.42 6.55
CA ALA A 46 24.61 8.75 6.46
C ALA A 46 24.63 9.48 7.81
N GLY A 47 24.19 8.82 8.88
CA GLY A 47 24.10 9.44 10.21
C GLY A 47 22.99 10.48 10.32
N LYS A 48 21.98 10.35 9.47
CA LYS A 48 20.84 11.28 9.42
C LYS A 48 19.55 10.54 9.77
N SER A 49 18.45 11.28 9.87
CA SER A 49 17.13 10.69 10.06
C SER A 49 16.23 11.07 8.89
N TYR A 50 15.33 10.17 8.54
CA TYR A 50 14.31 10.41 7.52
C TYR A 50 12.94 10.18 8.16
N GLU A 51 12.08 11.17 8.06
CA GLU A 51 10.71 11.04 8.55
C GLU A 51 9.81 10.54 7.42
N ARG A 52 9.17 9.41 7.63
CA ARG A 52 8.29 8.83 6.62
C ARG A 52 7.07 9.72 6.37
N ILE A 53 6.65 9.79 5.11
CA ILE A 53 5.41 10.47 4.72
C ILE A 53 4.22 9.74 5.31
N ILE A 54 4.23 8.41 5.23
CA ILE A 54 3.13 7.59 5.70
C ILE A 54 3.33 7.27 7.19
N ALA A 55 2.37 7.65 8.02
CA ALA A 55 2.39 7.37 9.45
C ALA A 55 2.39 5.86 9.70
N LYS A 56 2.98 5.46 10.82
CA LYS A 56 3.20 4.05 11.16
C LYS A 56 1.97 3.18 10.98
N GLU A 57 0.84 3.61 11.47
CA GLU A 57 -0.40 2.84 11.45
C GLU A 57 -0.95 2.59 10.04
N TYR A 58 -0.49 3.37 9.05
CA TYR A 58 -0.91 3.25 7.66
C TYR A 58 0.19 2.65 6.77
N GLN A 59 1.28 2.21 7.36
CA GLN A 59 2.37 1.57 6.61
C GLN A 59 1.98 0.14 6.24
N TRP A 60 2.54 -0.33 5.15
CA TRP A 60 2.21 -1.63 4.56
C TRP A 60 2.32 -2.79 5.55
N ASP A 61 3.37 -2.83 6.34
CA ASP A 61 3.61 -3.89 7.32
C ASP A 61 2.76 -3.79 8.58
N GLN A 62 1.94 -2.77 8.69
CA GLN A 62 1.05 -2.61 9.83
C GLN A 62 -0.38 -3.02 9.50
N TRP A 63 -0.89 -2.60 8.34
CA TRP A 63 -2.27 -2.89 7.99
C TRP A 63 -2.43 -3.93 6.88
N ALA A 64 -1.52 -3.91 5.89
CA ALA A 64 -1.69 -4.75 4.71
C ALA A 64 -1.20 -6.18 4.95
N VAL A 65 0.07 -6.34 5.28
CA VAL A 65 0.65 -7.66 5.53
C VAL A 65 1.57 -7.58 6.75
N PRO A 66 1.00 -7.61 7.97
CA PRO A 66 1.81 -7.62 9.17
C PRO A 66 2.66 -8.88 9.26
N LYS A 67 3.87 -8.75 9.79
CA LYS A 67 4.81 -9.85 9.92
C LYS A 67 5.08 -10.14 11.39
N ASN A 68 5.31 -11.42 11.71
CA ASN A 68 5.71 -11.83 13.04
C ASN A 68 7.23 -11.68 13.20
N ALA A 69 7.75 -12.11 14.36
CA ALA A 69 9.19 -12.01 14.66
C ALA A 69 10.06 -12.81 13.70
N GLN A 70 9.50 -13.82 13.05
CA GLN A 70 10.20 -14.66 12.08
C GLN A 70 10.10 -14.12 10.65
N GLY A 71 9.45 -12.98 10.45
CA GLY A 71 9.26 -12.42 9.12
C GLY A 71 8.14 -13.05 8.31
N GLU A 72 7.32 -13.87 8.92
CA GLU A 72 6.19 -14.53 8.27
C GLU A 72 4.90 -13.75 8.53
N PHE A 73 3.89 -13.97 7.67
CA PHE A 73 2.61 -13.31 7.82
C PHE A 73 1.99 -13.61 9.20
N ASP A 74 1.64 -12.55 9.91
CA ASP A 74 1.07 -12.65 11.25
C ASP A 74 -0.46 -12.69 11.16
N HIS A 75 -1.02 -13.90 11.11
CA HIS A 75 -2.46 -14.10 11.01
C HIS A 75 -3.23 -13.56 12.22
N ASN A 76 -2.59 -13.49 13.37
CA ASN A 76 -3.26 -13.05 14.60
C ASN A 76 -3.49 -11.54 14.65
N ASN A 77 -2.60 -10.78 14.04
CA ASN A 77 -2.68 -9.32 14.05
C ASN A 77 -3.22 -8.73 12.74
N ALA A 78 -3.49 -9.57 11.75
CA ALA A 78 -3.97 -9.11 10.46
C ALA A 78 -5.46 -8.78 10.48
N LEU A 79 -5.82 -7.68 9.84
CA LEU A 79 -7.22 -7.36 9.59
C LEU A 79 -7.80 -8.33 8.58
N THR A 80 -9.05 -8.73 8.76
CA THR A 80 -9.73 -9.65 7.86
C THR A 80 -11.18 -9.23 7.68
N GLY A 81 -11.83 -9.80 6.64
CA GLY A 81 -13.24 -9.61 6.39
C GLY A 81 -13.63 -8.14 6.28
N ASP A 82 -14.76 -7.81 6.89
CA ASP A 82 -15.29 -6.45 6.83
C ASP A 82 -14.38 -5.44 7.52
N ASP A 83 -13.64 -5.86 8.54
CA ASP A 83 -12.71 -4.97 9.23
C ASP A 83 -11.61 -4.47 8.29
N LEU A 84 -11.12 -5.33 7.41
CA LEU A 84 -10.11 -4.94 6.43
C LEU A 84 -10.69 -3.95 5.40
N ILE A 85 -11.89 -4.23 4.90
CA ILE A 85 -12.57 -3.35 3.95
C ILE A 85 -12.85 -1.99 4.59
N ASP A 86 -13.36 -1.99 5.81
CA ASP A 86 -13.67 -0.76 6.53
C ASP A 86 -12.41 0.08 6.78
N PHE A 87 -11.31 -0.59 7.14
CA PHE A 87 -10.05 0.11 7.33
C PHE A 87 -9.61 0.83 6.05
N VAL A 88 -9.67 0.14 4.92
CA VAL A 88 -9.26 0.73 3.64
C VAL A 88 -10.16 1.90 3.28
N ASN A 89 -11.47 1.72 3.36
CA ASN A 89 -12.43 2.74 2.92
C ASN A 89 -12.49 3.94 3.87
N ASP A 90 -12.53 3.68 5.17
CA ASP A 90 -12.86 4.72 6.15
C ASP A 90 -11.62 5.36 6.79
N LYS A 91 -10.49 4.66 6.77
CA LYS A 91 -9.27 5.15 7.42
C LYS A 91 -8.13 5.39 6.45
N LEU A 92 -7.74 4.36 5.69
CA LEU A 92 -6.57 4.46 4.82
C LEU A 92 -6.75 5.49 3.71
N PHE A 93 -7.79 5.35 2.90
CA PHE A 93 -8.02 6.28 1.79
C PHE A 93 -8.27 7.69 2.29
N ARG A 94 -8.99 7.81 3.39
CA ARG A 94 -9.21 9.12 4.02
C ARG A 94 -7.90 9.77 4.45
N TYR A 95 -7.02 8.99 5.08
CA TYR A 95 -5.70 9.48 5.49
C TYR A 95 -4.89 9.93 4.28
N LEU A 96 -4.86 9.11 3.24
CA LEU A 96 -4.08 9.42 2.03
C LEU A 96 -4.60 10.67 1.33
N ARG A 97 -5.91 10.84 1.25
CA ARG A 97 -6.52 12.05 0.69
C ARG A 97 -6.18 13.29 1.49
N GLY A 98 -5.99 13.15 2.78
CA GLY A 98 -5.67 14.27 3.67
C GLY A 98 -4.22 14.70 3.65
N LEU A 99 -3.33 13.97 2.98
CA LEU A 99 -1.90 14.30 2.99
C LEU A 99 -1.59 15.67 2.39
N LYS A 100 -2.41 16.19 1.49
CA LYS A 100 -2.22 17.52 0.92
C LYS A 100 -2.25 18.62 1.98
N ASP A 101 -2.90 18.38 3.11
CA ASP A 101 -2.98 19.35 4.20
C ASP A 101 -1.63 19.57 4.88
N ARG A 102 -0.72 18.60 4.75
CA ARG A 102 0.65 18.70 5.25
C ARG A 102 1.66 19.06 4.18
N ALA A 103 1.22 19.11 2.93
CA ALA A 103 2.12 19.40 1.81
C ALA A 103 2.54 20.86 1.81
N THR A 104 3.80 21.10 1.47
CA THR A 104 4.32 22.48 1.35
C THR A 104 4.03 23.07 -0.02
N GLY A 105 3.55 22.27 -0.96
CA GLY A 105 3.19 22.73 -2.30
C GLY A 105 2.75 21.60 -3.19
N PRO A 106 2.20 21.91 -4.38
CA PRO A 106 1.67 20.89 -5.30
C PRO A 106 2.73 19.98 -5.91
N ASP A 107 4.00 20.34 -5.80
CA ASP A 107 5.08 19.52 -6.34
C ASP A 107 5.55 18.43 -5.36
N THR A 108 5.01 18.43 -4.15
CA THR A 108 5.42 17.47 -3.13
C THR A 108 4.77 16.10 -3.38
N LEU A 109 5.42 15.04 -2.87
CA LEU A 109 4.88 13.69 -2.96
C LEU A 109 3.58 13.56 -2.17
N GLU A 110 3.49 14.21 -1.01
CA GLU A 110 2.27 14.23 -0.19
C GLU A 110 1.07 14.73 -0.99
N TYR A 111 1.26 15.82 -1.72
CA TYR A 111 0.18 16.40 -2.53
C TYR A 111 -0.24 15.44 -3.65
N LYS A 112 0.74 14.84 -4.33
CA LYS A 112 0.47 13.90 -5.44
C LYS A 112 -0.26 12.65 -4.97
N ILE A 113 0.13 12.09 -3.84
CA ILE A 113 -0.56 10.95 -3.24
C ILE A 113 -2.02 11.32 -2.95
N SER A 114 -2.24 12.48 -2.36
CA SER A 114 -3.57 12.96 -2.04
C SER A 114 -4.46 13.07 -3.27
N GLU A 115 -3.91 13.57 -4.37
CA GLU A 115 -4.68 13.67 -5.62
C GLU A 115 -5.03 12.31 -6.21
N ILE A 116 -4.08 11.38 -6.20
CA ILE A 116 -4.31 10.02 -6.69
C ILE A 116 -5.47 9.38 -5.94
N PHE A 117 -5.44 9.42 -4.61
CA PHE A 117 -6.45 8.77 -3.79
C PHE A 117 -7.73 9.58 -3.64
N GLY A 118 -7.75 10.80 -4.16
CA GLY A 118 -8.97 11.57 -4.32
C GLY A 118 -9.83 11.11 -5.49
N GLU A 119 -9.21 10.47 -6.47
CA GLU A 119 -9.90 10.02 -7.68
C GLU A 119 -10.16 8.51 -7.71
N ILE A 120 -9.34 7.73 -7.02
CA ILE A 120 -9.47 6.27 -6.98
C ILE A 120 -10.39 5.87 -5.84
N LYS A 121 -11.20 4.84 -6.07
CA LYS A 121 -12.04 4.23 -5.04
C LYS A 121 -11.69 2.77 -4.92
N ASN A 122 -11.72 2.25 -3.69
CA ASN A 122 -11.58 0.83 -3.48
C ASN A 122 -12.84 0.12 -3.97
N LYS A 123 -12.66 -0.84 -4.88
CA LYS A 123 -13.75 -1.64 -5.42
C LYS A 123 -13.79 -3.05 -4.85
N PHE A 124 -12.82 -3.40 -4.00
CA PHE A 124 -12.89 -4.67 -3.29
C PHE A 124 -14.06 -4.64 -2.32
N SER A 125 -15.01 -5.54 -2.50
CA SER A 125 -16.16 -5.68 -1.61
C SER A 125 -15.98 -6.83 -0.62
N SER A 126 -15.03 -7.73 -0.88
CA SER A 126 -14.72 -8.87 -0.04
C SER A 126 -13.36 -8.70 0.62
N GLY A 127 -13.35 -8.73 1.95
CA GLY A 127 -12.09 -8.68 2.69
C GLY A 127 -11.20 -9.89 2.41
N TYR A 128 -11.82 -11.01 2.09
CA TYR A 128 -11.08 -12.22 1.72
C TYR A 128 -10.30 -12.01 0.42
N SER A 129 -10.95 -11.46 -0.59
CA SER A 129 -10.29 -11.18 -1.87
C SER A 129 -9.22 -10.12 -1.75
N LEU A 130 -9.48 -9.08 -0.96
CA LEU A 130 -8.48 -8.05 -0.71
C LEU A 130 -7.27 -8.63 0.02
N ARG A 131 -7.49 -9.51 0.99
CA ARG A 131 -6.40 -10.17 1.72
C ARG A 131 -5.52 -10.98 0.77
N ASP A 132 -6.13 -11.75 -0.13
CA ASP A 132 -5.38 -12.52 -1.11
C ASP A 132 -4.56 -11.61 -2.03
N ALA A 133 -5.14 -10.52 -2.49
CA ALA A 133 -4.44 -9.56 -3.34
C ALA A 133 -3.24 -8.93 -2.61
N LEU A 134 -3.43 -8.53 -1.36
CA LEU A 134 -2.37 -7.93 -0.57
C LEU A 134 -1.20 -8.88 -0.37
N GLU A 135 -1.47 -10.14 -0.03
CA GLU A 135 -0.42 -11.13 0.16
C GLU A 135 0.34 -11.40 -1.13
N HIS A 136 -0.37 -11.43 -2.25
CA HIS A 136 0.25 -11.64 -3.54
C HIS A 136 1.18 -10.47 -3.90
N ILE A 137 0.71 -9.25 -3.71
CA ILE A 137 1.51 -8.06 -3.99
C ILE A 137 2.69 -7.93 -3.02
N ASP A 138 2.51 -8.35 -1.77
CA ASP A 138 3.59 -8.33 -0.79
C ASP A 138 4.77 -9.19 -1.22
N SER A 139 4.51 -10.26 -1.97
CA SER A 139 5.56 -11.14 -2.46
C SER A 139 6.41 -10.52 -3.57
N LEU A 140 5.96 -9.41 -4.15
CA LEU A 140 6.69 -8.77 -5.25
C LEU A 140 7.83 -7.91 -4.71
N SER A 141 8.93 -7.87 -5.46
CA SER A 141 10.05 -6.99 -5.18
C SER A 141 10.18 -5.99 -6.32
N PHE A 142 10.36 -4.73 -6.00
CA PHE A 142 10.59 -3.70 -7.01
C PHE A 142 12.06 -3.51 -7.35
N GLY A 143 12.95 -4.29 -6.72
CA GLY A 143 14.37 -4.31 -7.03
C GLY A 143 15.11 -3.02 -6.70
N LEU A 144 14.56 -2.19 -5.82
CA LEU A 144 15.16 -0.89 -5.50
C LEU A 144 16.59 -1.01 -4.98
N GLN A 145 16.85 -2.03 -4.15
CA GLN A 145 18.19 -2.28 -3.64
C GLN A 145 19.02 -3.15 -4.57
N GLU A 146 18.38 -4.10 -5.23
CA GLU A 146 19.04 -5.03 -6.14
C GLU A 146 19.65 -4.29 -7.33
N GLU A 147 18.98 -3.29 -7.85
CA GLU A 147 19.47 -2.48 -8.95
C GLU A 147 20.79 -1.79 -8.64
N LYS A 148 21.02 -1.48 -7.37
CA LYS A 148 22.25 -0.81 -6.95
C LYS A 148 23.45 -1.73 -6.91
N HIS A 149 23.24 -3.03 -6.93
CA HIS A 149 24.30 -4.02 -6.87
C HIS A 149 24.77 -4.45 -8.27
N GLU A 150 24.08 -4.06 -9.28
CA GLU A 150 24.45 -4.33 -10.67
C GLU A 150 25.25 -3.16 -11.22
#